data_58f99f6cb18039f04a596073d8daa23a
#
_entry.id   58f99f6cb18039f04a596073d8daa23a
#
_cell.length_a   1.000
_cell.length_b   1.000
_cell.length_c   1.000
_cell.angle_alpha   90.00
_cell.angle_beta   90.00
_cell.angle_gamma   90.00
#
_symmetry.space_group_name_H-M   'P 1'
#
loop_
_entity.id
_entity.type
_entity.pdbx_description
1 polymer ?
#
loop_
_entity_poly.entity_id
_entity_poly.type
_entity_poly.pdbx_seq_one_letter_code
_entity_poly.pdbx_strand_id
1 'polypeptide(L)'
;MNRAILILGACCHEIEAGKGHEDAAGSDLRMSGGQGKAESGEMCAILWYNSNVTIKGCDTVSRGLFITFEGNDGCGKTTISELVYQELLQKGCPCILTREPGGIDIAEQIRHIILDPANIAMDARTEALLYAASRRQHLVERVIPALDQGKIVLCDRFIDSSLAYQGMGRQIGMEEIEQMNQFATEGLMPDATIFLEVSESVSRQRLAQRGALDRMDQESLDFHRRVREGYALVRERYADRMHVIDADQDIDTVLRAAMAAVMEIVDAHR
;
A
#
# COMPACT_ATOMS: atom_id res chain seq x y z
N MET A 1 -32.61 12.36 -13.49
CA MET A 1 -33.14 11.12 -12.84
C MET A 1 -31.94 10.33 -12.34
N ASN A 2 -31.64 10.45 -11.07
CA ASN A 2 -30.56 9.66 -10.47
C ASN A 2 -31.21 8.40 -9.87
N ARG A 3 -30.85 7.23 -10.39
CA ARG A 3 -31.26 5.94 -9.82
C ARG A 3 -30.13 5.46 -8.91
N ALA A 4 -30.48 5.14 -7.67
CA ALA A 4 -29.58 4.47 -6.73
C ALA A 4 -30.04 3.01 -6.60
N ILE A 5 -29.13 2.07 -6.68
CA ILE A 5 -29.40 0.65 -6.48
C ILE A 5 -28.88 0.27 -5.10
N LEU A 6 -29.75 -0.17 -4.23
CA LEU A 6 -29.41 -0.72 -2.92
C LEU A 6 -29.41 -2.24 -2.99
N ILE A 7 -28.28 -2.87 -2.73
CA ILE A 7 -28.15 -4.33 -2.69
C ILE A 7 -28.18 -4.77 -1.22
N LEU A 8 -29.29 -5.42 -0.82
CA LEU A 8 -29.47 -5.99 0.51
C LEU A 8 -29.56 -7.51 0.39
N GLY A 9 -28.48 -8.20 0.76
CA GLY A 9 -28.48 -9.66 0.73
C GLY A 9 -28.86 -10.24 -0.65
N ALA A 10 -29.67 -11.26 -0.72
CA ALA A 10 -30.10 -11.93 -1.97
C ALA A 10 -31.22 -11.19 -2.74
N CYS A 11 -31.65 -9.98 -2.34
CA CYS A 11 -32.73 -9.24 -2.99
C CYS A 11 -32.28 -7.84 -3.41
N CYS A 12 -32.47 -7.51 -4.70
CA CYS A 12 -32.30 -6.16 -5.23
C CYS A 12 -33.64 -5.39 -5.13
N HIS A 13 -33.62 -4.18 -4.56
CA HIS A 13 -34.74 -3.26 -4.58
C HIS A 13 -34.35 -1.95 -5.28
N GLU A 14 -35.17 -1.50 -6.22
CA GLU A 14 -35.05 -0.18 -6.85
C GLU A 14 -35.76 0.86 -5.99
N ILE A 15 -35.09 1.98 -5.73
CA ILE A 15 -35.68 3.14 -5.05
C ILE A 15 -35.72 4.29 -6.04
N GLU A 16 -36.94 4.78 -6.35
CA GLU A 16 -37.13 6.01 -7.11
C GLU A 16 -37.11 7.23 -6.18
N ALA A 17 -36.23 8.19 -6.46
CA ALA A 17 -36.22 9.46 -5.78
C ALA A 17 -37.36 10.36 -6.28
N GLY A 18 -38.36 10.59 -5.45
CA GLY A 18 -39.45 11.52 -5.74
C GLY A 18 -38.96 12.96 -5.77
N LYS A 19 -39.42 13.75 -6.75
CA LYS A 19 -39.25 15.22 -6.80
C LYS A 19 -40.02 15.84 -5.66
N GLY A 20 -39.32 16.35 -4.62
CA GLY A 20 -39.86 17.19 -3.57
C GLY A 20 -39.25 18.58 -3.67
N HIS A 21 -40.10 19.60 -3.56
CA HIS A 21 -39.74 21.02 -3.49
C HIS A 21 -38.78 21.30 -2.33
N GLU A 22 -37.89 22.26 -2.53
CA GLU A 22 -37.04 22.89 -1.53
C GLU A 22 -37.91 23.44 -0.42
N ASP A 23 -37.70 22.94 0.80
CA ASP A 23 -37.75 23.75 2.05
C ASP A 23 -37.17 22.93 3.21
N ALA A 24 -36.50 23.64 4.11
CA ALA A 24 -35.62 23.16 5.16
C ALA A 24 -36.28 22.20 6.16
N ALA A 25 -35.46 21.37 6.75
CA ALA A 25 -35.59 20.52 7.94
C ALA A 25 -36.04 19.07 7.72
N GLY A 26 -35.09 18.15 7.95
CA GLY A 26 -35.32 16.78 8.43
C GLY A 26 -36.15 15.89 7.52
N SER A 27 -35.55 15.27 6.49
CA SER A 27 -36.23 14.26 5.70
C SER A 27 -36.14 12.87 6.36
N ASP A 28 -37.21 12.48 7.05
CA ASP A 28 -37.50 11.09 7.42
C ASP A 28 -37.86 10.29 6.14
N LEU A 29 -37.02 9.33 5.77
CA LEU A 29 -37.32 8.35 4.73
C LEU A 29 -38.36 7.36 5.26
N ARG A 30 -39.62 7.51 4.85
CA ARG A 30 -40.66 6.49 5.08
C ARG A 30 -40.54 5.37 4.06
N MET A 31 -40.25 4.16 4.52
CA MET A 31 -40.36 2.94 3.74
C MET A 31 -41.83 2.45 3.73
N SER A 32 -42.41 2.35 2.58
CA SER A 32 -43.70 1.67 2.39
C SER A 32 -43.44 0.29 1.75
N GLY A 33 -43.78 -0.77 2.45
CA GLY A 33 -43.82 -2.10 1.87
C GLY A 33 -43.54 -3.25 2.83
N GLY A 34 -44.55 -4.03 3.18
CA GLY A 34 -44.49 -5.43 3.49
C GLY A 34 -43.77 -5.90 4.77
N GLN A 35 -44.55 -6.33 5.74
CA GLN A 35 -44.08 -7.02 6.95
C GLN A 35 -43.43 -8.36 6.58
N GLY A 36 -42.10 -8.43 6.67
CA GLY A 36 -41.34 -9.68 6.73
C GLY A 36 -40.44 -9.61 7.97
N LYS A 37 -40.63 -10.52 8.93
CA LYS A 37 -39.73 -10.67 10.08
C LYS A 37 -38.38 -11.11 9.56
N ALA A 38 -37.35 -10.28 9.75
CA ALA A 38 -35.95 -10.67 9.55
C ALA A 38 -35.36 -11.10 10.89
N GLU A 39 -34.92 -12.34 10.97
CA GLU A 39 -34.05 -12.84 12.02
C GLU A 39 -32.65 -12.26 11.85
N SER A 40 -32.00 -11.98 12.99
CA SER A 40 -30.71 -11.34 13.15
C SER A 40 -29.59 -11.95 12.26
N GLY A 41 -29.16 -11.20 11.26
CA GLY A 41 -27.99 -11.50 10.43
C GLY A 41 -27.41 -10.20 9.87
N GLU A 42 -26.13 -10.03 10.00
CA GLU A 42 -25.34 -8.85 9.70
C GLU A 42 -25.67 -8.18 8.34
N MET A 43 -26.03 -6.93 8.40
CA MET A 43 -26.37 -6.11 7.23
C MET A 43 -25.12 -5.26 6.86
N CYS A 44 -24.44 -5.64 5.78
CA CYS A 44 -23.33 -4.85 5.22
C CYS A 44 -23.88 -4.04 4.03
N ALA A 45 -23.95 -2.72 4.15
CA ALA A 45 -24.38 -1.83 3.09
C ALA A 45 -23.17 -1.17 2.43
N ILE A 46 -23.03 -1.31 1.10
CA ILE A 46 -22.03 -0.59 0.30
C ILE A 46 -22.67 0.69 -0.21
N LEU A 47 -22.23 1.84 0.33
CA LEU A 47 -22.64 3.16 -0.15
C LEU A 47 -21.55 3.72 -1.07
N TRP A 48 -21.89 4.02 -2.32
CA TRP A 48 -21.08 4.85 -3.20
C TRP A 48 -21.20 6.32 -2.83
N TYR A 49 -20.07 6.97 -2.78
CA TYR A 49 -19.80 8.28 -2.22
C TYR A 49 -20.63 9.41 -2.84
N ASN A 50 -21.47 10.05 -2.04
CA ASN A 50 -21.66 11.49 -2.02
C ASN A 50 -22.22 11.89 -0.64
N SER A 51 -21.44 12.68 0.05
CA SER A 51 -21.65 13.50 1.26
C SER A 51 -22.96 13.34 2.04
N ASN A 52 -22.81 12.99 3.33
CA ASN A 52 -23.73 13.26 4.45
C ASN A 52 -24.93 12.33 4.68
N VAL A 53 -24.72 11.01 4.63
CA VAL A 53 -25.66 10.08 5.30
C VAL A 53 -24.92 9.37 6.44
N THR A 54 -25.16 9.78 7.67
CA THR A 54 -24.68 9.09 8.88
C THR A 54 -25.68 8.01 9.26
N ILE A 55 -25.35 6.74 9.08
CA ILE A 55 -26.16 5.63 9.58
C ILE A 55 -25.76 5.39 11.05
N LYS A 56 -26.67 5.71 11.99
CA LYS A 56 -26.47 5.37 13.40
C LYS A 56 -26.61 3.85 13.58
N GLY A 57 -25.52 3.18 14.01
CA GLY A 57 -25.51 1.77 14.39
C GLY A 57 -24.67 0.84 13.52
N CYS A 58 -23.83 1.35 12.59
CA CYS A 58 -22.75 0.58 12.02
C CYS A 58 -21.50 0.86 12.85
N ASP A 59 -20.98 -0.12 13.57
CA ASP A 59 -19.63 -0.05 14.12
C ASP A 59 -18.70 0.19 12.92
N THR A 60 -18.16 1.40 12.81
CA THR A 60 -17.16 1.72 11.80
C THR A 60 -15.94 0.87 12.10
N VAL A 61 -15.74 -0.21 11.34
CA VAL A 61 -14.46 -0.90 11.34
C VAL A 61 -13.41 0.17 11.04
N SER A 62 -12.53 0.45 11.98
CA SER A 62 -11.45 1.39 11.74
C SER A 62 -10.69 0.92 10.51
N ARG A 63 -10.35 1.84 9.59
CA ARG A 63 -9.52 1.52 8.44
C ARG A 63 -8.27 0.77 8.91
N GLY A 64 -7.89 -0.28 8.18
CA GLY A 64 -6.66 -1.03 8.45
C GLY A 64 -5.40 -0.15 8.32
N LEU A 65 -4.29 -0.68 8.77
CA LEU A 65 -3.00 0.02 8.85
C LEU A 65 -2.11 -0.39 7.67
N PHE A 66 -1.54 0.59 6.95
CA PHE A 66 -0.64 0.35 5.82
C PHE A 66 0.81 0.64 6.20
N ILE A 67 1.63 -0.40 6.35
CA ILE A 67 3.05 -0.33 6.70
C ILE A 67 3.89 -0.82 5.53
N THR A 68 4.88 -0.02 5.13
CA THR A 68 5.83 -0.39 4.07
C THR A 68 7.20 -0.72 4.63
N PHE A 69 7.93 -1.60 3.96
CA PHE A 69 9.33 -1.90 4.23
C PHE A 69 10.18 -1.34 3.10
N GLU A 70 11.12 -0.45 3.43
CA GLU A 70 11.93 0.25 2.47
C GLU A 70 13.42 0.16 2.80
N GLY A 71 14.26 0.54 1.86
CA GLY A 71 15.72 0.54 1.98
C GLY A 71 16.41 0.06 0.71
N ASN A 72 17.72 0.17 0.69
CA ASN A 72 18.55 -0.23 -0.45
C ASN A 72 18.47 -1.75 -0.72
N ASP A 73 18.89 -2.17 -1.93
CA ASP A 73 19.00 -3.59 -2.22
C ASP A 73 20.02 -4.26 -1.29
N GLY A 74 19.74 -5.50 -0.89
CA GLY A 74 20.56 -6.24 0.07
C GLY A 74 20.37 -5.87 1.54
N CYS A 75 19.47 -4.91 1.91
CA CYS A 75 19.22 -4.59 3.32
C CYS A 75 18.38 -5.64 4.08
N GLY A 76 17.75 -6.59 3.39
CA GLY A 76 17.00 -7.69 4.02
C GLY A 76 15.49 -7.44 4.16
N LYS A 77 14.91 -6.48 3.40
CA LYS A 77 13.47 -6.15 3.44
C LYS A 77 12.56 -7.36 3.40
N THR A 78 12.70 -8.18 2.38
CA THR A 78 11.84 -9.35 2.16
C THR A 78 11.89 -10.29 3.35
N THR A 79 13.09 -10.61 3.84
CA THR A 79 13.26 -11.50 5.00
C THR A 79 12.62 -10.92 6.26
N ILE A 80 12.88 -9.64 6.55
CA ILE A 80 12.34 -9.00 7.78
C ILE A 80 10.82 -8.83 7.68
N SER A 81 10.29 -8.43 6.53
CA SER A 81 8.83 -8.29 6.35
C SER A 81 8.10 -9.63 6.49
N GLU A 82 8.68 -10.72 5.99
CA GLU A 82 8.15 -12.08 6.16
C GLU A 82 8.16 -12.51 7.63
N LEU A 83 9.27 -12.30 8.35
CA LEU A 83 9.37 -12.64 9.77
C LEU A 83 8.40 -11.80 10.63
N VAL A 84 8.29 -10.49 10.38
CA VAL A 84 7.32 -9.60 11.05
C VAL A 84 5.89 -10.07 10.77
N TYR A 85 5.58 -10.45 9.54
CA TYR A 85 4.27 -11.00 9.18
C TYR A 85 3.92 -12.26 9.98
N GLN A 86 4.86 -13.20 10.10
CA GLN A 86 4.66 -14.43 10.89
C GLN A 86 4.44 -14.13 12.39
N GLU A 87 5.22 -13.20 12.95
CA GLU A 87 5.06 -12.77 14.35
C GLU A 87 3.69 -12.12 14.61
N LEU A 88 3.21 -11.26 13.69
CA LEU A 88 1.87 -10.64 13.78
C LEU A 88 0.76 -11.69 13.74
N LEU A 89 0.86 -12.68 12.85
CA LEU A 89 -0.09 -13.80 12.79
C LEU A 89 -0.13 -14.60 14.09
N GLN A 90 1.04 -14.91 14.68
CA GLN A 90 1.14 -15.60 15.97
C GLN A 90 0.50 -14.80 17.12
N LYS A 91 0.55 -13.46 17.03
CA LYS A 91 -0.11 -12.55 17.99
C LYS A 91 -1.62 -12.39 17.72
N GLY A 92 -2.16 -13.04 16.69
CA GLY A 92 -3.57 -12.96 16.32
C GLY A 92 -3.95 -11.64 15.63
N CYS A 93 -2.99 -10.86 15.14
CA CYS A 93 -3.28 -9.64 14.38
C CYS A 93 -3.70 -9.99 12.94
N PRO A 94 -4.89 -9.56 12.47
CA PRO A 94 -5.30 -9.79 11.08
C PRO A 94 -4.40 -8.96 10.15
N CYS A 95 -3.57 -9.63 9.37
CA CYS A 95 -2.60 -8.97 8.48
C CYS A 95 -2.44 -9.71 7.16
N ILE A 96 -1.94 -8.99 6.16
CA ILE A 96 -1.46 -9.55 4.89
C ILE A 96 -0.04 -9.06 4.60
N LEU A 97 0.72 -9.88 3.90
CA LEU A 97 2.00 -9.50 3.32
C LEU A 97 1.89 -9.44 1.80
N THR A 98 2.47 -8.40 1.22
CA THR A 98 2.52 -8.17 -0.22
C THR A 98 3.81 -7.44 -0.61
N ARG A 99 4.00 -7.17 -1.91
CA ARG A 99 5.19 -6.47 -2.41
C ARG A 99 4.90 -5.68 -3.68
N GLU A 100 5.74 -4.70 -3.98
CA GLU A 100 5.77 -3.98 -5.25
C GLU A 100 7.18 -3.99 -5.89
N PRO A 101 7.24 -3.98 -7.25
CA PRO A 101 6.13 -4.25 -8.17
C PRO A 101 5.69 -5.71 -8.08
N GLY A 102 4.39 -5.98 -8.30
CA GLY A 102 3.84 -7.34 -8.25
C GLY A 102 2.74 -7.51 -7.20
N GLY A 103 2.69 -8.69 -6.59
CA GLY A 103 1.75 -9.03 -5.52
C GLY A 103 0.37 -9.51 -5.97
N ILE A 104 0.01 -9.33 -7.25
CA ILE A 104 -1.20 -9.84 -7.91
C ILE A 104 -0.90 -10.12 -9.39
N ASP A 105 -1.72 -10.93 -10.06
CA ASP A 105 -1.39 -11.51 -11.37
C ASP A 105 -1.03 -10.48 -12.45
N ILE A 106 -1.81 -9.43 -12.63
CA ILE A 106 -1.53 -8.37 -13.62
C ILE A 106 -0.23 -7.62 -13.25
N ALA A 107 -0.06 -7.28 -11.98
CA ALA A 107 1.13 -6.59 -11.51
C ALA A 107 2.40 -7.45 -11.62
N GLU A 108 2.29 -8.78 -11.47
CA GLU A 108 3.41 -9.71 -11.72
C GLU A 108 3.81 -9.76 -13.20
N GLN A 109 2.85 -9.70 -14.12
CA GLN A 109 3.15 -9.62 -15.55
C GLN A 109 3.93 -8.32 -15.86
N ILE A 110 3.51 -7.20 -15.29
CA ILE A 110 4.22 -5.92 -15.43
C ILE A 110 5.62 -6.04 -14.80
N ARG A 111 5.74 -6.65 -13.62
CA ARG A 111 7.02 -6.91 -12.96
C ARG A 111 7.99 -7.68 -13.86
N HIS A 112 7.52 -8.71 -14.54
CA HIS A 112 8.35 -9.48 -15.47
C HIS A 112 8.93 -8.57 -16.58
N ILE A 113 8.11 -7.67 -17.13
CA ILE A 113 8.59 -6.71 -18.14
C ILE A 113 9.66 -5.77 -17.55
N ILE A 114 9.41 -5.23 -16.35
CA ILE A 114 10.30 -4.25 -15.71
C ILE A 114 11.66 -4.88 -15.37
N LEU A 115 11.67 -6.11 -14.84
CA LEU A 115 12.87 -6.75 -14.28
C LEU A 115 13.62 -7.66 -15.26
N ASP A 116 13.05 -7.93 -16.44
CA ASP A 116 13.69 -8.77 -17.46
C ASP A 116 15.02 -8.16 -17.93
N PRO A 117 16.15 -8.84 -17.73
CA PRO A 117 17.47 -8.37 -18.20
C PRO A 117 17.56 -8.14 -19.71
N ALA A 118 16.65 -8.73 -20.52
CA ALA A 118 16.60 -8.51 -21.96
C ALA A 118 16.07 -7.10 -22.32
N ASN A 119 15.36 -6.44 -21.42
CA ASN A 119 14.72 -5.14 -21.66
C ASN A 119 15.65 -3.96 -21.35
N ILE A 120 16.92 -4.04 -21.74
CA ILE A 120 17.93 -2.97 -21.49
C ILE A 120 17.61 -1.65 -22.21
N ALA A 121 16.86 -1.70 -23.30
CA ALA A 121 16.46 -0.51 -24.07
C ALA A 121 15.26 0.22 -23.48
N MET A 122 14.73 -0.22 -22.32
CA MET A 122 13.58 0.42 -21.68
C MET A 122 13.90 1.87 -21.32
N ASP A 123 13.09 2.81 -21.85
CA ASP A 123 13.18 4.21 -21.49
C ASP A 123 12.85 4.44 -20.02
N ALA A 124 13.54 5.38 -19.38
CA ALA A 124 13.38 5.67 -17.95
C ALA A 124 11.94 6.05 -17.55
N ARG A 125 11.23 6.83 -18.39
CA ARG A 125 9.83 7.21 -18.13
C ARG A 125 8.88 6.04 -18.36
N THR A 126 9.15 5.21 -19.36
CA THR A 126 8.42 3.94 -19.57
C THR A 126 8.54 3.04 -18.34
N GLU A 127 9.75 2.89 -17.79
CA GLU A 127 9.99 2.16 -16.54
C GLU A 127 9.13 2.73 -15.41
N ALA A 128 9.16 4.05 -15.18
CA ALA A 128 8.42 4.72 -14.13
C ALA A 128 6.89 4.54 -14.28
N LEU A 129 6.36 4.65 -15.51
CA LEU A 129 4.95 4.42 -15.81
C LEU A 129 4.52 2.96 -15.55
N LEU A 130 5.36 2.00 -15.86
CA LEU A 130 5.09 0.59 -15.58
C LEU A 130 5.06 0.30 -14.07
N TYR A 131 5.96 0.90 -13.27
CA TYR A 131 5.90 0.83 -11.82
C TYR A 131 4.59 1.42 -11.29
N ALA A 132 4.17 2.58 -11.77
CA ALA A 132 2.92 3.22 -11.37
C ALA A 132 1.68 2.39 -11.78
N ALA A 133 1.68 1.80 -12.97
CA ALA A 133 0.60 0.93 -13.44
C ALA A 133 0.48 -0.35 -12.60
N SER A 134 1.62 -1.01 -12.29
CA SER A 134 1.68 -2.17 -11.40
C SER A 134 1.12 -1.80 -10.01
N ARG A 135 1.54 -0.66 -9.45
CA ARG A 135 1.07 -0.13 -8.16
C ARG A 135 -0.45 0.10 -8.16
N ARG A 136 -0.98 0.78 -9.17
CA ARG A 136 -2.43 1.04 -9.25
C ARG A 136 -3.24 -0.25 -9.19
N GLN A 137 -2.88 -1.23 -10.00
CA GLN A 137 -3.59 -2.50 -10.05
C GLN A 137 -3.48 -3.25 -8.70
N HIS A 138 -2.28 -3.27 -8.10
CA HIS A 138 -2.05 -3.89 -6.81
C HIS A 138 -2.87 -3.23 -5.69
N LEU A 139 -2.95 -1.88 -5.67
CA LEU A 139 -3.76 -1.16 -4.70
C LEU A 139 -5.24 -1.53 -4.77
N VAL A 140 -5.85 -1.48 -5.94
CA VAL A 140 -7.30 -1.69 -6.08
C VAL A 140 -7.71 -3.14 -5.88
N GLU A 141 -6.84 -4.09 -6.18
CA GLU A 141 -7.18 -5.51 -6.11
C GLU A 141 -6.82 -6.14 -4.75
N ARG A 142 -5.80 -5.62 -4.06
CA ARG A 142 -5.29 -6.26 -2.85
C ARG A 142 -5.20 -5.35 -1.63
N VAL A 143 -4.55 -4.20 -1.75
CA VAL A 143 -4.24 -3.34 -0.59
C VAL A 143 -5.48 -2.67 -0.06
N ILE A 144 -6.23 -1.93 -0.90
CA ILE A 144 -7.43 -1.20 -0.49
C ILE A 144 -8.49 -2.15 0.12
N PRO A 145 -8.83 -3.29 -0.52
CA PRO A 145 -9.78 -4.25 0.08
C PRO A 145 -9.34 -4.81 1.44
N ALA A 146 -8.02 -4.96 1.66
CA ALA A 146 -7.53 -5.43 2.95
C ALA A 146 -7.62 -4.33 4.03
N LEU A 147 -7.30 -3.08 3.67
CA LEU A 147 -7.45 -1.93 4.55
C LEU A 147 -8.91 -1.68 4.94
N ASP A 148 -9.84 -1.83 3.99
CA ASP A 148 -11.29 -1.72 4.23
C ASP A 148 -11.82 -2.82 5.18
N GLN A 149 -11.12 -3.95 5.25
CA GLN A 149 -11.40 -5.03 6.20
C GLN A 149 -10.72 -4.83 7.57
N GLY A 150 -10.10 -3.69 7.82
CA GLY A 150 -9.38 -3.40 9.07
C GLY A 150 -8.09 -4.21 9.26
N LYS A 151 -7.50 -4.76 8.18
CA LYS A 151 -6.27 -5.55 8.26
C LYS A 151 -5.02 -4.68 8.25
N ILE A 152 -3.95 -5.18 8.88
CA ILE A 152 -2.61 -4.63 8.71
C ILE A 152 -2.08 -5.11 7.35
N VAL A 153 -1.69 -4.18 6.49
CA VAL A 153 -1.03 -4.48 5.21
C VAL A 153 0.46 -4.19 5.36
N LEU A 154 1.28 -5.23 5.24
CA LEU A 154 2.73 -5.13 5.15
C LEU A 154 3.13 -5.20 3.67
N CYS A 155 3.88 -4.22 3.17
CA CYS A 155 4.28 -4.17 1.76
C CYS A 155 5.80 -3.99 1.61
N ASP A 156 6.47 -4.95 0.95
CA ASP A 156 7.89 -4.82 0.58
C ASP A 156 7.99 -3.89 -0.63
N ARG A 157 8.44 -2.67 -0.40
CA ARG A 157 8.51 -1.50 -1.30
C ARG A 157 7.16 -0.87 -1.64
N PHE A 158 7.22 0.45 -1.82
CA PHE A 158 6.09 1.26 -2.29
C PHE A 158 6.61 2.53 -2.98
N ILE A 159 5.93 3.66 -2.80
CA ILE A 159 6.25 4.94 -3.46
C ILE A 159 7.67 5.45 -3.15
N ASP A 160 8.19 5.21 -1.94
CA ASP A 160 9.51 5.67 -1.52
C ASP A 160 10.62 5.05 -2.40
N SER A 161 10.46 3.78 -2.77
CA SER A 161 11.32 3.14 -3.78
C SER A 161 11.24 3.87 -5.13
N SER A 162 10.06 4.27 -5.60
CA SER A 162 9.94 4.97 -6.90
C SER A 162 10.59 6.35 -6.86
N LEU A 163 10.46 7.08 -5.75
CA LEU A 163 11.14 8.38 -5.58
C LEU A 163 12.66 8.22 -5.61
N ALA A 164 13.19 7.19 -4.94
CA ALA A 164 14.62 6.93 -4.91
C ALA A 164 15.15 6.40 -6.26
N TYR A 165 14.50 5.39 -6.86
CA TYR A 165 15.00 4.71 -8.06
C TYR A 165 14.67 5.48 -9.33
N GLN A 166 13.41 5.82 -9.58
CA GLN A 166 13.00 6.52 -10.80
C GLN A 166 13.24 8.02 -10.69
N GLY A 167 12.94 8.63 -9.52
CA GLY A 167 13.16 10.05 -9.30
C GLY A 167 14.63 10.43 -9.36
N MET A 168 15.44 9.86 -8.47
CA MET A 168 16.86 10.18 -8.33
C MET A 168 17.76 9.26 -9.17
N GLY A 169 17.58 7.95 -9.10
CA GLY A 169 18.37 6.97 -9.84
C GLY A 169 18.33 7.21 -11.35
N ARG A 170 17.13 7.31 -11.94
CA ARG A 170 16.88 7.62 -13.35
C ARG A 170 16.93 9.12 -13.67
N GLN A 171 17.08 9.99 -12.69
CA GLN A 171 17.14 11.43 -12.86
C GLN A 171 15.89 12.03 -13.55
N ILE A 172 14.73 11.43 -13.35
CA ILE A 172 13.45 11.98 -13.85
C ILE A 172 13.06 13.23 -13.04
N GLY A 173 13.36 13.24 -11.72
CA GLY A 173 12.92 14.22 -10.75
C GLY A 173 11.98 13.60 -9.72
N MET A 174 12.16 13.97 -8.44
CA MET A 174 11.32 13.44 -7.36
C MET A 174 9.88 13.97 -7.46
N GLU A 175 9.74 15.24 -7.82
CA GLU A 175 8.44 15.90 -7.98
C GLU A 175 7.61 15.28 -9.10
N GLU A 176 8.21 14.98 -10.23
CA GLU A 176 7.56 14.35 -11.38
C GLU A 176 7.09 12.93 -11.02
N ILE A 177 7.94 12.17 -10.32
CA ILE A 177 7.58 10.82 -9.87
C ILE A 177 6.51 10.88 -8.79
N GLU A 178 6.55 11.84 -7.88
CA GLU A 178 5.52 12.03 -6.86
C GLU A 178 4.15 12.36 -7.50
N GLN A 179 4.09 13.31 -8.43
CA GLN A 179 2.86 13.67 -9.14
C GLN A 179 2.26 12.48 -9.91
N MET A 180 3.10 11.72 -10.62
CA MET A 180 2.66 10.52 -11.33
C MET A 180 2.09 9.47 -10.36
N ASN A 181 2.75 9.27 -9.22
CA ASN A 181 2.28 8.34 -8.21
C ASN A 181 1.04 8.85 -7.47
N GLN A 182 0.90 10.16 -7.26
CA GLN A 182 -0.32 10.76 -6.73
C GLN A 182 -1.56 10.39 -7.57
N PHE A 183 -1.42 10.43 -8.91
CA PHE A 183 -2.47 9.94 -9.82
C PHE A 183 -2.74 8.44 -9.64
N ALA A 184 -1.69 7.62 -9.57
CA ALA A 184 -1.83 6.16 -9.48
C ALA A 184 -2.42 5.70 -8.13
N THR A 185 -2.04 6.36 -7.02
CA THR A 185 -2.46 5.99 -5.67
C THR A 185 -3.76 6.67 -5.20
N GLU A 186 -4.23 7.69 -5.94
CA GLU A 186 -5.32 8.59 -5.49
C GLU A 186 -5.02 9.16 -4.09
N GLY A 187 -3.74 9.45 -3.83
CA GLY A 187 -3.27 10.00 -2.56
C GLY A 187 -3.09 9.00 -1.43
N LEU A 188 -3.30 7.71 -1.67
CA LEU A 188 -3.02 6.70 -0.64
C LEU A 188 -1.51 6.63 -0.38
N MET A 189 -1.14 6.93 0.88
CA MET A 189 0.24 6.85 1.39
C MET A 189 0.31 5.82 2.52
N PRO A 190 1.51 5.25 2.80
CA PRO A 190 1.69 4.41 3.98
C PRO A 190 1.47 5.23 5.26
N ASP A 191 0.86 4.60 6.25
CA ASP A 191 0.74 5.17 7.60
C ASP A 191 2.10 5.18 8.30
N ALA A 192 2.96 4.18 8.00
CA ALA A 192 4.34 4.13 8.48
C ALA A 192 5.25 3.37 7.50
N THR A 193 6.53 3.68 7.54
CA THR A 193 7.58 3.00 6.77
C THR A 193 8.68 2.48 7.71
N ILE A 194 8.94 1.19 7.68
CA ILE A 194 10.10 0.55 8.31
C ILE A 194 11.25 0.65 7.31
N PHE A 195 12.19 1.55 7.58
CA PHE A 195 13.34 1.76 6.71
C PHE A 195 14.55 0.99 7.23
N LEU A 196 14.98 -0.03 6.48
CA LEU A 196 16.16 -0.82 6.81
C LEU A 196 17.42 -0.14 6.26
N GLU A 197 18.15 0.53 7.13
CA GLU A 197 19.41 1.16 6.80
C GLU A 197 20.54 0.16 6.84
N VAL A 198 21.30 0.05 5.75
CA VAL A 198 22.44 -0.87 5.62
C VAL A 198 23.62 -0.13 5.04
N SER A 199 24.83 -0.41 5.53
CA SER A 199 26.07 0.10 4.96
C SER A 199 26.29 -0.47 3.55
N GLU A 200 27.00 0.29 2.71
CA GLU A 200 27.29 -0.14 1.33
C GLU A 200 28.08 -1.44 1.29
N SER A 201 29.00 -1.64 2.24
CA SER A 201 29.82 -2.85 2.33
C SER A 201 28.99 -4.10 2.59
N VAL A 202 28.07 -4.04 3.56
CA VAL A 202 27.17 -5.14 3.91
C VAL A 202 26.15 -5.40 2.80
N SER A 203 25.56 -4.33 2.22
CA SER A 203 24.66 -4.44 1.06
C SER A 203 25.32 -5.19 -0.10
N ARG A 204 26.52 -4.78 -0.51
CA ARG A 204 27.27 -5.44 -1.60
C ARG A 204 27.60 -6.90 -1.29
N GLN A 205 28.01 -7.19 -0.06
CA GLN A 205 28.29 -8.56 0.36
C GLN A 205 27.06 -9.46 0.24
N ARG A 206 25.89 -8.98 0.68
CA ARG A 206 24.63 -9.73 0.61
C ARG A 206 24.15 -9.90 -0.83
N LEU A 207 24.28 -8.85 -1.67
CA LEU A 207 23.94 -8.93 -3.10
C LEU A 207 24.83 -9.91 -3.86
N ALA A 208 26.14 -9.97 -3.55
CA ALA A 208 27.05 -10.91 -4.17
C ALA A 208 26.69 -12.39 -3.89
N GLN A 209 25.92 -12.66 -2.86
CA GLN A 209 25.42 -14.00 -2.51
C GLN A 209 24.11 -14.36 -3.24
N ARG A 210 23.45 -13.40 -3.93
CA ARG A 210 22.29 -13.67 -4.78
C ARG A 210 22.72 -14.39 -6.06
N GLY A 211 21.98 -15.44 -6.40
CA GLY A 211 22.31 -16.26 -7.58
C GLY A 211 22.00 -15.64 -8.93
N ALA A 212 20.90 -14.89 -9.04
CA ALA A 212 20.46 -14.27 -10.29
C ALA A 212 20.25 -12.76 -10.08
N LEU A 213 20.81 -11.98 -11.00
CA LEU A 213 20.67 -10.52 -11.04
C LEU A 213 19.55 -10.15 -12.00
N ASP A 214 18.65 -9.29 -11.57
CA ASP A 214 17.64 -8.67 -12.43
C ASP A 214 18.21 -7.45 -13.17
N ARG A 215 17.37 -6.79 -14.00
CA ARG A 215 17.78 -5.62 -14.77
C ARG A 215 18.22 -4.45 -13.87
N MET A 216 17.58 -4.28 -12.70
CA MET A 216 17.91 -3.20 -11.78
C MET A 216 19.21 -3.47 -11.01
N ASP A 217 19.49 -4.73 -10.69
CA ASP A 217 20.76 -5.14 -10.06
C ASP A 217 21.98 -4.91 -10.97
N GLN A 218 21.78 -4.87 -12.31
CA GLN A 218 22.82 -4.68 -13.31
C GLN A 218 23.14 -3.20 -13.59
N GLU A 219 22.47 -2.28 -12.93
CA GLU A 219 22.70 -0.85 -13.10
C GLU A 219 24.09 -0.40 -12.60
N SER A 220 24.53 0.77 -13.08
CA SER A 220 25.84 1.32 -12.75
C SER A 220 25.97 1.69 -11.25
N LEU A 221 27.20 1.72 -10.77
CA LEU A 221 27.49 2.18 -9.40
C LEU A 221 26.99 3.61 -9.16
N ASP A 222 27.03 4.47 -10.18
CA ASP A 222 26.51 5.84 -10.10
C ASP A 222 24.99 5.86 -9.94
N PHE A 223 24.28 4.95 -10.61
CA PHE A 223 22.85 4.79 -10.41
C PHE A 223 22.53 4.41 -8.96
N HIS A 224 23.19 3.39 -8.42
CA HIS A 224 22.97 2.96 -7.04
C HIS A 224 23.38 4.02 -6.00
N ARG A 225 24.41 4.85 -6.30
CA ARG A 225 24.76 5.99 -5.46
C ARG A 225 23.63 7.01 -5.42
N ARG A 226 23.08 7.40 -6.59
CA ARG A 226 21.92 8.31 -6.66
C ARG A 226 20.68 7.76 -5.97
N VAL A 227 20.44 6.45 -6.04
CA VAL A 227 19.35 5.80 -5.30
C VAL A 227 19.53 5.96 -3.79
N ARG A 228 20.74 5.77 -3.27
CA ARG A 228 21.04 6.00 -1.84
C ARG A 228 20.80 7.46 -1.43
N GLU A 229 21.28 8.40 -2.25
CA GLU A 229 21.03 9.84 -2.06
C GLU A 229 19.51 10.13 -2.09
N GLY A 230 18.77 9.49 -3.00
CA GLY A 230 17.31 9.58 -3.10
C GLY A 230 16.62 9.11 -1.83
N TYR A 231 17.00 7.97 -1.28
CA TYR A 231 16.44 7.50 -0.01
C TYR A 231 16.77 8.43 1.17
N ALA A 232 17.93 9.06 1.20
CA ALA A 232 18.24 10.05 2.22
C ALA A 232 17.27 11.23 2.16
N LEU A 233 16.99 11.76 0.96
CA LEU A 233 16.01 12.83 0.75
C LEU A 233 14.57 12.39 1.08
N VAL A 234 14.19 11.17 0.73
CA VAL A 234 12.87 10.61 1.08
C VAL A 234 12.69 10.52 2.60
N ARG A 235 13.71 10.06 3.32
CA ARG A 235 13.69 9.97 4.79
C ARG A 235 13.55 11.34 5.45
N GLU A 236 14.20 12.36 4.92
CA GLU A 236 14.07 13.73 5.39
C GLU A 236 12.68 14.30 5.10
N ARG A 237 12.17 14.09 3.86
CA ARG A 237 10.86 14.59 3.40
C ARG A 237 9.68 13.99 4.16
N TYR A 238 9.76 12.72 4.52
CA TYR A 238 8.69 11.95 5.17
C TYR A 238 9.07 11.45 6.56
N ALA A 239 9.88 12.23 7.29
CA ALA A 239 10.42 11.87 8.61
C ALA A 239 9.33 11.43 9.60
N ASP A 240 8.14 12.04 9.55
CA ASP A 240 7.03 11.79 10.47
C ASP A 240 6.51 10.34 10.43
N ARG A 241 6.69 9.64 9.30
CA ARG A 241 6.25 8.25 9.13
C ARG A 241 7.40 7.25 9.00
N MET A 242 8.68 7.70 9.11
CA MET A 242 9.87 6.88 8.92
C MET A 242 10.40 6.32 10.24
N HIS A 243 10.46 5.01 10.33
CA HIS A 243 11.09 4.26 11.44
C HIS A 243 12.37 3.60 10.92
N VAL A 244 13.52 4.19 11.23
CA VAL A 244 14.83 3.74 10.74
C VAL A 244 15.38 2.65 11.65
N ILE A 245 15.72 1.50 11.04
CA ILE A 245 16.29 0.34 11.72
C ILE A 245 17.69 0.08 11.16
N ASP A 246 18.69 -0.03 12.03
CA ASP A 246 20.04 -0.45 11.65
C ASP A 246 20.04 -1.93 11.23
N ALA A 247 20.20 -2.15 9.92
CA ALA A 247 20.19 -3.47 9.31
C ALA A 247 21.61 -4.05 9.08
N ASP A 248 22.66 -3.43 9.60
CA ASP A 248 24.01 -4.00 9.64
C ASP A 248 24.16 -5.08 10.73
N GLN A 249 23.19 -5.16 11.64
CA GLN A 249 23.13 -6.13 12.73
C GLN A 249 22.73 -7.53 12.23
N ASP A 250 22.77 -8.51 13.15
CA ASP A 250 22.23 -9.85 12.89
C ASP A 250 20.70 -9.83 12.73
N ILE A 251 20.17 -10.86 12.05
CA ILE A 251 18.76 -10.93 11.67
C ILE A 251 17.80 -10.87 12.88
N ASP A 252 18.17 -11.48 14.01
CA ASP A 252 17.32 -11.53 15.20
C ASP A 252 17.25 -10.13 15.86
N THR A 253 18.35 -9.40 15.84
CA THR A 253 18.41 -8.02 16.33
C THR A 253 17.59 -7.08 15.47
N VAL A 254 17.72 -7.17 14.13
CA VAL A 254 16.92 -6.38 13.17
C VAL A 254 15.44 -6.72 13.31
N LEU A 255 15.09 -8.00 13.42
CA LEU A 255 13.69 -8.43 13.62
C LEU A 255 13.09 -7.86 14.90
N ARG A 256 13.81 -7.96 16.04
CA ARG A 256 13.32 -7.38 17.31
C ARG A 256 13.06 -5.89 17.21
N ALA A 257 13.96 -5.14 16.56
CA ALA A 257 13.81 -3.70 16.38
C ALA A 257 12.62 -3.37 15.44
N ALA A 258 12.47 -4.10 14.34
CA ALA A 258 11.37 -3.94 13.41
C ALA A 258 10.02 -4.29 14.06
N MET A 259 9.94 -5.39 14.83
CA MET A 259 8.75 -5.77 15.57
C MET A 259 8.38 -4.75 16.64
N ALA A 260 9.35 -4.19 17.36
CA ALA A 260 9.09 -3.15 18.35
C ALA A 260 8.46 -1.91 17.69
N ALA A 261 9.02 -1.43 16.58
CA ALA A 261 8.47 -0.31 15.82
C ALA A 261 7.05 -0.62 15.29
N VAL A 262 6.85 -1.79 14.68
CA VAL A 262 5.53 -2.19 14.15
C VAL A 262 4.49 -2.29 15.27
N MET A 263 4.83 -2.83 16.43
CA MET A 263 3.88 -2.92 17.56
C MET A 263 3.54 -1.55 18.13
N GLU A 264 4.50 -0.63 18.22
CA GLU A 264 4.24 0.76 18.62
C GLU A 264 3.25 1.45 17.66
N ILE A 265 3.44 1.29 16.33
CA ILE A 265 2.55 1.81 15.30
C ILE A 265 1.14 1.20 15.43
N VAL A 266 1.04 -0.12 15.61
CA VAL A 266 -0.23 -0.84 15.76
C VAL A 266 -0.97 -0.39 17.03
N ASP A 267 -0.27 -0.21 18.14
CA ASP A 267 -0.87 0.21 19.41
C ASP A 267 -1.31 1.69 19.37
N ALA A 268 -0.60 2.55 18.62
CA ALA A 268 -1.00 3.93 18.40
C ALA A 268 -2.23 4.08 17.46
N HIS A 269 -2.49 3.08 16.64
CA HIS A 269 -3.61 3.08 15.68
C HIS A 269 -4.93 2.56 16.30
N ARG A 270 -4.87 1.85 17.43
CA ARG A 270 -6.03 1.31 18.16
C ARG A 270 -6.73 2.38 18.99
#